data_4079ce3d8d9225c2078904ba2b93b43d
#
_entry.id   4079ce3d8d9225c2078904ba2b93b43d
#
_cell.length_a   1.000
_cell.length_b   1.000
_cell.length_c   1.000
_cell.angle_alpha   90.00
_cell.angle_beta   90.00
_cell.angle_gamma   90.00
#
_symmetry.space_group_name_H-M   'P 1'
#
loop_
_entity.id
_entity.type
_entity.pdbx_description
1 polymer ?
#
loop_
_entity_poly.entity_id
_entity_poly.type
_entity_poly.pdbx_seq_one_letter_code
_entity_poly.pdbx_strand_id
1 'polypeptide(L)'
;VSMANNPSLQLLMVATLKGFPFHWRMGAENILLVSVGTGMSKWEKIPQKVSKQNLLNWASQIPDMLMQDASWHNQAILQWLSNCDTRWSIDGEIGDLADDLITNDPDKKGLLTYLRYNLWLDAPTLKQLMNKDYTTKQVDDLVEMSNADSRFELYKIGEAAAKNGAQVNAT
;
A
#
# COMPACT_ATOMS: atom_id res chain seq x y z
N VAL A 1 -13.40 -7.79 -8.55
CA VAL A 1 -12.02 -8.06 -8.11
C VAL A 1 -11.40 -6.85 -7.40
N SER A 2 -12.05 -5.69 -7.44
CA SER A 2 -11.55 -4.44 -6.83
C SER A 2 -11.24 -4.55 -5.32
N MET A 3 -11.98 -5.34 -4.58
CA MET A 3 -11.78 -5.54 -3.14
C MET A 3 -10.58 -6.43 -2.77
N ALA A 4 -9.98 -7.13 -3.73
CA ALA A 4 -8.87 -8.05 -3.49
C ALA A 4 -7.51 -7.51 -3.98
N ASN A 5 -7.41 -6.22 -4.27
CA ASN A 5 -6.16 -5.60 -4.73
C ASN A 5 -5.05 -5.62 -3.65
N ASN A 6 -5.44 -5.62 -2.38
CA ASN A 6 -4.57 -5.94 -1.24
C ASN A 6 -5.23 -7.06 -0.44
N PRO A 7 -4.94 -8.35 -0.73
CA PRO A 7 -5.64 -9.48 -0.15
C PRO A 7 -5.20 -9.82 1.29
N SER A 8 -4.36 -9.01 1.91
CA SER A 8 -3.76 -9.31 3.21
C SER A 8 -4.81 -9.49 4.32
N LEU A 9 -5.85 -8.64 4.35
CA LEU A 9 -6.94 -8.79 5.31
C LEU A 9 -7.75 -10.06 5.05
N GLN A 10 -8.05 -10.37 3.79
CA GLN A 10 -8.74 -11.60 3.42
C GLN A 10 -7.93 -12.84 3.81
N LEU A 11 -6.60 -12.81 3.62
CA LEU A 11 -5.73 -13.90 4.04
C LEU A 11 -5.78 -14.12 5.55
N LEU A 12 -5.74 -13.04 6.34
CA LEU A 12 -5.91 -13.12 7.79
C LEU A 12 -7.25 -13.74 8.17
N MET A 13 -8.34 -13.33 7.52
CA MET A 13 -9.68 -13.87 7.75
C MET A 13 -9.74 -15.38 7.42
N VAL A 14 -9.18 -15.78 6.29
CA VAL A 14 -9.13 -17.20 5.88
C VAL A 14 -8.32 -18.03 6.88
N ALA A 15 -7.22 -17.49 7.40
CA ALA A 15 -6.38 -18.20 8.36
C ALA A 15 -7.05 -18.36 9.75
N THR A 16 -7.89 -17.40 10.17
CA THR A 16 -8.34 -17.31 11.58
C THR A 16 -9.80 -17.61 11.82
N LEU A 17 -10.68 -17.36 10.83
CA LEU A 17 -12.13 -17.52 11.02
C LEU A 17 -12.54 -18.99 11.02
N LYS A 18 -13.51 -19.33 11.89
CA LYS A 18 -14.02 -20.70 12.06
C LYS A 18 -14.71 -21.30 10.83
N GLY A 19 -15.13 -20.48 9.88
CA GLY A 19 -15.70 -20.93 8.61
C GLY A 19 -14.69 -21.52 7.62
N PHE A 20 -13.39 -21.40 7.92
CA PHE A 20 -12.28 -21.93 7.12
C PHE A 20 -11.55 -23.02 7.90
N PRO A 21 -10.78 -23.89 7.24
CA PRO A 21 -10.21 -25.08 7.90
C PRO A 21 -8.97 -24.80 8.76
N PHE A 22 -8.37 -23.61 8.75
CA PHE A 22 -7.06 -23.37 9.34
C PHE A 22 -7.09 -23.05 10.84
N HIS A 23 -8.01 -22.20 11.28
CA HIS A 23 -8.26 -21.80 12.68
C HIS A 23 -7.00 -21.35 13.44
N TRP A 24 -6.12 -20.56 12.80
CA TRP A 24 -4.92 -20.06 13.47
C TRP A 24 -5.29 -19.11 14.62
N ARG A 25 -4.53 -19.19 15.69
CA ARG A 25 -4.74 -18.33 16.85
C ARG A 25 -4.22 -16.93 16.55
N MET A 26 -5.04 -15.91 16.85
CA MET A 26 -4.62 -14.51 16.79
C MET A 26 -3.53 -14.24 17.86
N GLY A 27 -2.67 -13.27 17.59
CA GLY A 27 -1.58 -12.83 18.45
C GLY A 27 -0.37 -12.41 17.65
N ALA A 28 0.33 -11.37 18.08
CA ALA A 28 1.53 -10.88 17.43
C ALA A 28 2.65 -11.94 17.41
N GLU A 29 2.66 -12.82 18.40
CA GLU A 29 3.58 -13.95 18.51
C GLU A 29 3.18 -15.17 17.67
N ASN A 30 1.91 -15.24 17.21
CA ASN A 30 1.38 -16.39 16.50
C ASN A 30 1.28 -16.17 14.99
N ILE A 31 1.07 -14.93 14.55
CA ILE A 31 0.84 -14.58 13.14
C ILE A 31 1.80 -13.50 12.71
N LEU A 32 2.63 -13.82 11.73
CA LEU A 32 3.39 -12.87 10.94
C LEU A 32 2.74 -12.75 9.55
N LEU A 33 2.18 -11.58 9.25
CA LEU A 33 1.60 -11.27 7.95
C LEU A 33 2.51 -10.31 7.20
N VAL A 34 3.12 -10.80 6.12
CA VAL A 34 3.98 -9.99 5.25
C VAL A 34 3.23 -9.66 3.97
N SER A 35 3.13 -8.37 3.66
CA SER A 35 2.49 -7.86 2.46
C SER A 35 3.49 -7.09 1.62
N VAL A 36 3.65 -7.50 0.36
CA VAL A 36 4.55 -6.85 -0.60
C VAL A 36 3.72 -6.23 -1.71
N GLY A 37 3.86 -4.92 -1.88
CA GLY A 37 3.19 -4.17 -2.94
C GLY A 37 4.02 -4.10 -4.22
N THR A 38 3.38 -3.71 -5.30
CA THR A 38 3.98 -3.54 -6.63
C THR A 38 4.34 -2.09 -6.96
N GLY A 39 4.29 -1.23 -5.96
CA GLY A 39 4.38 0.22 -6.09
C GLY A 39 3.02 0.91 -6.03
N MET A 40 3.03 2.18 -5.67
CA MET A 40 1.83 3.00 -5.60
C MET A 40 2.17 4.44 -6.00
N SER A 41 1.22 5.15 -6.57
CA SER A 41 1.33 6.58 -6.86
C SER A 41 0.68 7.42 -5.77
N LYS A 42 1.24 8.59 -5.50
CA LYS A 42 0.55 9.63 -4.72
C LYS A 42 -0.55 10.23 -5.58
N TRP A 43 -1.79 10.13 -5.11
CA TRP A 43 -2.91 10.78 -5.78
C TRP A 43 -2.94 12.27 -5.44
N GLU A 44 -2.09 13.05 -6.07
CA GLU A 44 -2.21 14.50 -6.06
C GLU A 44 -3.26 14.93 -7.08
N LYS A 45 -4.52 14.88 -6.70
CA LYS A 45 -5.58 15.50 -7.50
C LYS A 45 -5.47 17.02 -7.34
N ILE A 46 -4.99 17.69 -8.38
CA ILE A 46 -5.09 19.15 -8.45
C ILE A 46 -6.59 19.48 -8.59
N PRO A 47 -7.22 20.15 -7.61
CA PRO A 47 -8.67 20.41 -7.62
C PRO A 47 -9.19 21.07 -8.91
N GLN A 48 -8.34 21.89 -9.55
CA GLN A 48 -8.65 22.55 -10.81
C GLN A 48 -8.75 21.62 -12.03
N LYS A 49 -8.06 20.46 -12.00
CA LYS A 49 -8.21 19.43 -13.05
C LYS A 49 -9.47 18.62 -12.86
N VAL A 50 -9.86 18.37 -11.61
CA VAL A 50 -11.08 17.61 -11.28
C VAL A 50 -12.34 18.35 -11.71
N SER A 51 -12.43 19.68 -11.48
CA SER A 51 -13.61 20.47 -11.83
C SER A 51 -13.85 20.60 -13.33
N LYS A 52 -12.87 20.30 -14.17
CA LYS A 52 -12.97 20.40 -15.65
C LYS A 52 -13.13 19.04 -16.33
N GLN A 53 -13.18 17.94 -15.59
CA GLN A 53 -13.36 16.61 -16.16
C GLN A 53 -14.82 16.39 -16.55
N ASN A 54 -15.03 15.81 -17.72
CA ASN A 54 -16.36 15.36 -18.15
C ASN A 54 -16.72 14.02 -17.45
N LEU A 55 -18.01 13.70 -17.44
CA LEU A 55 -18.57 12.52 -16.75
C LEU A 55 -17.92 11.21 -17.20
N LEU A 56 -17.55 11.09 -18.47
CA LEU A 56 -16.91 9.88 -19.03
C LEU A 56 -15.49 9.69 -18.48
N ASN A 57 -14.72 10.75 -18.37
CA ASN A 57 -13.38 10.69 -17.76
C ASN A 57 -13.45 10.36 -16.26
N TRP A 58 -14.48 10.84 -15.58
CA TRP A 58 -14.74 10.45 -14.20
C TRP A 58 -15.07 8.98 -14.08
N ALA A 59 -15.98 8.47 -14.91
CA ALA A 59 -16.41 7.08 -14.87
C ALA A 59 -15.23 6.10 -15.12
N SER A 60 -14.28 6.44 -15.97
CA SER A 60 -13.10 5.60 -16.23
C SER A 60 -12.12 5.52 -15.06
N GLN A 61 -12.11 6.50 -14.14
CA GLN A 61 -11.21 6.53 -12.98
C GLN A 61 -11.81 5.86 -11.73
N ILE A 62 -13.13 5.65 -11.69
CA ILE A 62 -13.81 5.07 -10.52
C ILE A 62 -13.25 3.70 -10.13
N PRO A 63 -13.00 2.74 -11.06
CA PRO A 63 -12.46 1.44 -10.71
C PRO A 63 -11.11 1.54 -9.99
N ASP A 64 -10.21 2.38 -10.48
CA ASP A 64 -8.88 2.57 -9.89
C ASP A 64 -8.96 3.21 -8.50
N MET A 65 -9.85 4.20 -8.34
CA MET A 65 -10.12 4.80 -7.03
C MET A 65 -10.63 3.78 -6.03
N LEU A 66 -11.63 2.97 -6.41
CA LEU A 66 -12.19 1.94 -5.52
C LEU A 66 -11.16 0.87 -5.15
N MET A 67 -10.30 0.46 -6.09
CA MET A 67 -9.22 -0.48 -5.81
C MET A 67 -8.21 0.10 -4.82
N GLN A 68 -7.88 1.37 -4.97
CA GLN A 68 -6.96 2.06 -4.09
C GLN A 68 -7.55 2.25 -2.70
N ASP A 69 -8.78 2.74 -2.59
CA ASP A 69 -9.48 2.91 -1.32
C ASP A 69 -9.60 1.59 -0.56
N ALA A 70 -9.96 0.50 -1.25
CA ALA A 70 -10.01 -0.82 -0.64
C ALA A 70 -8.62 -1.28 -0.13
N SER A 71 -7.55 -0.99 -0.87
CA SER A 71 -6.18 -1.29 -0.45
C SER A 71 -5.78 -0.49 0.80
N TRP A 72 -6.12 0.81 0.83
CA TRP A 72 -5.85 1.69 1.96
C TRP A 72 -6.61 1.26 3.22
N HIS A 73 -7.91 0.97 3.11
CA HIS A 73 -8.71 0.48 4.23
C HIS A 73 -8.16 -0.83 4.82
N ASN A 74 -7.81 -1.79 3.95
CA ASN A 74 -7.23 -3.05 4.40
C ASN A 74 -5.90 -2.82 5.15
N GLN A 75 -5.07 -1.91 4.64
CA GLN A 75 -3.80 -1.57 5.27
C GLN A 75 -4.01 -0.83 6.60
N ALA A 76 -4.96 0.13 6.66
CA ALA A 76 -5.28 0.86 7.88
C ALA A 76 -5.72 -0.08 9.00
N ILE A 77 -6.66 -0.98 8.70
CA ILE A 77 -7.17 -1.96 9.67
C ILE A 77 -6.04 -2.87 10.16
N LEU A 78 -5.23 -3.41 9.25
CA LEU A 78 -4.14 -4.30 9.61
C LEU A 78 -3.06 -3.57 10.43
N GLN A 79 -2.71 -2.35 10.05
CA GLN A 79 -1.72 -1.54 10.75
C GLN A 79 -2.22 -1.18 12.17
N TRP A 80 -3.48 -0.74 12.29
CA TRP A 80 -4.09 -0.41 13.58
C TRP A 80 -4.14 -1.59 14.54
N LEU A 81 -4.51 -2.79 14.07
CA LEU A 81 -4.71 -3.99 14.90
C LEU A 81 -3.43 -4.78 15.18
N SER A 82 -2.30 -4.37 14.61
CA SER A 82 -1.07 -5.16 14.65
C SER A 82 0.04 -4.53 15.49
N ASN A 83 1.05 -5.35 15.79
CA ASN A 83 2.38 -4.87 16.01
C ASN A 83 3.02 -4.61 14.64
N CYS A 84 3.22 -3.33 14.28
CA CYS A 84 3.65 -2.92 12.95
C CYS A 84 4.89 -2.02 13.02
N ASP A 85 6.03 -2.57 12.61
CA ASP A 85 7.29 -1.82 12.53
C ASP A 85 7.47 -1.08 11.19
N THR A 86 6.68 -1.46 10.16
CA THR A 86 6.71 -0.87 8.83
C THR A 86 5.47 0.00 8.58
N ARG A 87 5.32 1.06 9.37
CA ARG A 87 4.15 1.94 9.31
C ARG A 87 4.18 2.77 8.04
N TRP A 88 3.00 2.91 7.44
CA TRP A 88 2.79 3.74 6.27
C TRP A 88 1.82 4.87 6.60
N SER A 89 2.11 6.05 6.11
CA SER A 89 1.12 7.12 6.05
C SER A 89 0.01 6.68 5.09
N ILE A 90 -1.23 6.58 5.58
CA ILE A 90 -2.31 5.94 4.85
C ILE A 90 -2.99 6.94 3.92
N ASP A 91 -3.31 8.11 4.42
CA ASP A 91 -3.71 9.25 3.62
C ASP A 91 -3.39 10.57 4.33
N GLY A 92 -3.63 11.69 3.65
CA GLY A 92 -3.35 13.01 4.20
C GLY A 92 -4.28 13.45 5.33
N GLU A 93 -5.40 12.75 5.54
CA GLU A 93 -6.40 13.07 6.56
C GLU A 93 -6.20 12.22 7.81
N ILE A 94 -5.94 10.91 7.62
CA ILE A 94 -5.77 9.95 8.72
C ILE A 94 -4.31 9.89 9.19
N GLY A 95 -3.35 10.14 8.29
CA GLY A 95 -1.93 10.01 8.58
C GLY A 95 -1.47 8.56 8.72
N ASP A 96 -0.47 8.33 9.56
CA ASP A 96 0.13 7.00 9.75
C ASP A 96 -0.49 6.17 10.88
N LEU A 97 -1.46 6.74 11.61
CA LEU A 97 -2.09 6.14 12.80
C LEU A 97 -1.10 5.80 13.93
N ALA A 98 0.07 6.43 13.97
CA ALA A 98 1.11 6.06 14.93
C ALA A 98 0.66 6.20 16.38
N ASP A 99 -0.18 7.20 16.67
CA ASP A 99 -0.71 7.49 17.99
C ASP A 99 -1.93 6.62 18.38
N ASP A 100 -2.56 5.97 17.39
CA ASP A 100 -3.82 5.25 17.57
C ASP A 100 -3.67 3.72 17.46
N LEU A 101 -2.43 3.20 17.34
CA LEU A 101 -2.22 1.76 17.24
C LEU A 101 -2.69 1.04 18.51
N ILE A 102 -3.28 -0.13 18.33
CA ILE A 102 -3.74 -0.95 19.48
C ILE A 102 -2.62 -1.24 20.49
N THR A 103 -1.39 -1.33 19.99
CA THR A 103 -0.19 -1.60 20.82
C THR A 103 0.33 -0.39 21.58
N ASN A 104 -0.23 0.81 21.38
CA ASN A 104 0.10 1.99 22.19
C ASN A 104 -0.50 1.91 23.58
N ASP A 105 -1.53 1.10 23.79
CA ASP A 105 -2.06 0.76 25.10
C ASP A 105 -1.21 -0.38 25.70
N PRO A 106 -0.51 -0.17 26.83
CA PRO A 106 0.38 -1.18 27.42
C PRO A 106 -0.31 -2.50 27.80
N ASP A 107 -1.63 -2.44 28.03
CA ASP A 107 -2.44 -3.61 28.39
C ASP A 107 -2.95 -4.38 27.17
N LYS A 108 -2.74 -3.85 25.97
CA LYS A 108 -3.19 -4.46 24.72
C LYS A 108 -2.02 -4.96 23.90
N LYS A 109 -2.20 -6.15 23.34
CA LYS A 109 -1.25 -6.76 22.41
C LYS A 109 -1.83 -6.71 21.00
N GLY A 110 -0.95 -6.56 20.01
CA GLY A 110 -1.33 -6.69 18.61
C GLY A 110 -1.95 -8.07 18.34
N LEU A 111 -2.96 -8.10 17.47
CA LEU A 111 -3.61 -9.33 17.05
C LEU A 111 -2.77 -10.14 16.05
N LEU A 112 -1.75 -9.52 15.49
CA LEU A 112 -0.74 -10.10 14.58
C LEU A 112 0.46 -9.19 14.55
N THR A 113 1.59 -9.67 14.00
CA THR A 113 2.68 -8.83 13.48
C THR A 113 2.43 -8.60 11.99
N TYR A 114 2.36 -7.33 11.56
CA TYR A 114 2.12 -6.95 10.18
C TYR A 114 3.29 -6.16 9.62
N LEU A 115 3.82 -6.63 8.50
CA LEU A 115 4.88 -5.95 7.76
C LEU A 115 4.41 -5.63 6.35
N ARG A 116 4.43 -4.35 5.99
CA ARG A 116 4.08 -3.89 4.64
C ARG A 116 5.31 -3.31 3.96
N TYR A 117 5.70 -3.93 2.87
CA TYR A 117 6.74 -3.42 1.98
C TYR A 117 6.11 -2.90 0.70
N ASN A 118 6.37 -1.66 0.38
CA ASN A 118 5.89 -1.02 -0.85
C ASN A 118 6.82 0.13 -1.24
N LEU A 119 6.52 0.82 -2.32
CA LEU A 119 7.33 1.91 -2.85
C LEU A 119 6.41 2.98 -3.44
N TRP A 120 6.73 4.25 -3.18
CA TRP A 120 6.12 5.36 -3.91
C TRP A 120 6.73 5.44 -5.31
N LEU A 121 5.90 5.32 -6.34
CA LEU A 121 6.28 5.56 -7.73
C LEU A 121 6.06 7.05 -8.04
N ASP A 122 6.93 7.89 -7.50
CA ASP A 122 6.99 9.32 -7.79
C ASP A 122 8.42 9.75 -8.17
N ALA A 123 8.55 10.87 -8.86
CA ALA A 123 9.83 11.30 -9.36
C ALA A 123 10.90 11.52 -8.26
N PRO A 124 10.60 12.12 -7.10
CA PRO A 124 11.56 12.26 -6.01
C PRO A 124 12.06 10.92 -5.46
N THR A 125 11.15 9.99 -5.16
CA THR A 125 11.49 8.67 -4.63
C THR A 125 12.34 7.87 -5.63
N LEU A 126 11.92 7.87 -6.90
CA LEU A 126 12.65 7.17 -7.96
C LEU A 126 14.03 7.78 -8.19
N LYS A 127 14.17 9.11 -8.12
CA LYS A 127 15.47 9.79 -8.21
C LYS A 127 16.40 9.37 -7.08
N GLN A 128 15.90 9.34 -5.85
CA GLN A 128 16.67 8.93 -4.68
C GLN A 128 17.13 7.47 -4.81
N LEU A 129 16.23 6.59 -5.25
CA LEU A 129 16.46 5.15 -5.32
C LEU A 129 17.38 4.75 -6.48
N MET A 130 17.15 5.32 -7.67
CA MET A 130 17.79 4.92 -8.90
C MET A 130 18.93 5.84 -9.32
N ASN A 131 19.13 6.97 -8.60
CA ASN A 131 20.06 8.04 -8.96
C ASN A 131 19.88 8.54 -10.41
N LYS A 132 18.62 8.63 -10.85
CA LYS A 132 18.21 8.99 -12.21
C LYS A 132 16.96 9.87 -12.14
N ASP A 133 16.91 10.92 -12.97
CA ASP A 133 15.71 11.75 -13.09
C ASP A 133 14.65 11.04 -13.95
N TYR A 134 13.40 11.09 -13.49
CA TYR A 134 12.24 10.59 -14.19
C TYR A 134 11.30 11.74 -14.55
N THR A 135 10.89 11.80 -15.79
CA THR A 135 9.86 12.73 -16.26
C THR A 135 8.48 12.28 -15.78
N THR A 136 7.52 13.23 -15.70
CA THR A 136 6.11 12.89 -15.35
C THR A 136 5.58 11.78 -16.23
N LYS A 137 5.82 11.83 -17.55
CA LYS A 137 5.37 10.78 -18.47
C LYS A 137 5.95 9.41 -18.12
N GLN A 138 7.24 9.33 -17.78
CA GLN A 138 7.87 8.07 -17.40
C GLN A 138 7.27 7.51 -16.08
N VAL A 139 6.95 8.40 -15.14
CA VAL A 139 6.27 7.99 -13.90
C VAL A 139 4.86 7.46 -14.21
N ASP A 140 4.10 8.17 -15.04
CA ASP A 140 2.76 7.73 -15.46
C ASP A 140 2.82 6.37 -16.18
N ASP A 141 3.80 6.16 -17.07
CA ASP A 141 4.02 4.88 -17.76
C ASP A 141 4.37 3.73 -16.80
N LEU A 142 5.05 4.00 -15.67
CA LEU A 142 5.38 3.01 -14.64
C LEU A 142 4.16 2.64 -13.78
N VAL A 143 3.27 3.58 -13.56
CA VAL A 143 2.06 3.39 -12.73
C VAL A 143 0.94 2.70 -13.53
N GLU A 144 0.95 2.84 -14.86
CA GLU A 144 -0.05 2.25 -15.73
C GLU A 144 0.03 0.71 -15.74
N MET A 145 -0.93 0.04 -15.08
CA MET A 145 -0.94 -1.42 -14.90
C MET A 145 -1.01 -2.21 -16.21
N SER A 146 -1.57 -1.62 -17.27
CA SER A 146 -1.68 -2.25 -18.59
C SER A 146 -0.41 -2.11 -19.44
N ASN A 147 0.56 -1.30 -19.00
CA ASN A 147 1.80 -1.04 -19.75
C ASN A 147 2.86 -2.12 -19.49
N ALA A 148 2.83 -3.18 -20.28
CA ALA A 148 3.79 -4.28 -20.18
C ALA A 148 5.24 -3.88 -20.52
N ASP A 149 5.47 -2.77 -21.21
CA ASP A 149 6.81 -2.31 -21.59
C ASP A 149 7.60 -1.79 -20.39
N SER A 150 6.91 -1.32 -19.36
CA SER A 150 7.50 -0.86 -18.10
C SER A 150 8.06 -1.97 -17.21
N ARG A 151 7.78 -3.26 -17.49
CA ARG A 151 8.12 -4.40 -16.61
C ARG A 151 9.61 -4.50 -16.23
N PHE A 152 10.51 -4.22 -17.17
CA PHE A 152 11.95 -4.32 -16.91
C PHE A 152 12.46 -3.17 -16.04
N GLU A 153 11.92 -1.97 -16.22
CA GLU A 153 12.27 -0.83 -15.36
C GLU A 153 11.70 -1.03 -13.96
N LEU A 154 10.45 -1.47 -13.83
CA LEU A 154 9.84 -1.84 -12.55
C LEU A 154 10.62 -2.93 -11.83
N TYR A 155 11.12 -3.94 -12.54
CA TYR A 155 11.98 -4.97 -11.96
C TYR A 155 13.24 -4.38 -11.35
N LYS A 156 13.95 -3.50 -12.07
CA LYS A 156 15.17 -2.83 -11.57
C LYS A 156 14.88 -1.94 -10.36
N ILE A 157 13.75 -1.21 -10.38
CA ILE A 157 13.29 -0.38 -9.27
C ILE A 157 13.04 -1.26 -8.04
N GLY A 158 12.33 -2.38 -8.20
CA GLY A 158 12.06 -3.33 -7.12
C GLY A 158 13.35 -3.95 -6.56
N GLU A 159 14.30 -4.32 -7.41
CA GLU A 159 15.61 -4.84 -7.00
C GLU A 159 16.41 -3.80 -6.21
N ALA A 160 16.43 -2.56 -6.67
CA ALA A 160 17.10 -1.46 -5.98
C ALA A 160 16.43 -1.16 -4.62
N ALA A 161 15.10 -1.15 -4.57
CA ALA A 161 14.34 -0.99 -3.33
C ALA A 161 14.67 -2.09 -2.31
N ALA A 162 14.69 -3.35 -2.74
CA ALA A 162 15.01 -4.47 -1.87
C ALA A 162 16.45 -4.39 -1.31
N LYS A 163 17.42 -3.99 -2.13
CA LYS A 163 18.84 -3.84 -1.73
C LYS A 163 19.05 -2.69 -0.74
N ASN A 164 18.28 -1.62 -0.85
CA ASN A 164 18.38 -0.46 0.03
C ASN A 164 17.54 -0.58 1.30
N GLY A 165 17.03 -1.77 1.60
CA GLY A 165 16.22 -2.04 2.80
C GLY A 165 14.87 -1.35 2.70
N ALA A 166 14.08 -1.70 1.69
CA ALA A 166 12.85 -1.08 1.20
C ALA A 166 11.81 -0.63 2.24
N GLN A 167 12.22 0.23 3.14
CA GLN A 167 11.37 1.20 3.79
C GLN A 167 11.71 2.57 3.22
N VAL A 168 11.31 2.81 1.96
CA VAL A 168 11.19 4.19 1.50
C VAL A 168 9.88 4.70 2.10
N ASN A 169 9.89 4.82 3.44
CA ASN A 169 8.89 5.55 4.17
C ASN A 169 9.00 6.99 3.69
N ALA A 170 7.99 7.47 3.00
CA ALA A 170 7.87 8.88 2.75
C ALA A 170 7.74 9.58 4.11
N THR A 171 8.79 10.24 4.55
CA THR A 171 8.72 11.32 5.51
C THR A 171 7.97 12.49 4.92
#